data_e00bfc0fff9d938161d229d0abeaa842
#
_entry.id   e00bfc0fff9d938161d229d0abeaa842
#
_cell.length_a   1.000
_cell.length_b   1.000
_cell.length_c   1.000
_cell.angle_alpha   90.00
_cell.angle_beta   90.00
_cell.angle_gamma   90.00
#
_symmetry.space_group_name_H-M   'P 1'
#
loop_
_entity.id
_entity.type
_entity.pdbx_description
1 polymer ?
#
loop_
_entity_poly.entity_id
_entity_poly.type
_entity_poly.pdbx_seq_one_letter_code
_entity_poly.pdbx_strand_id
1 'polypeptide(L)'
;MYLHHGNPAAKKKLQRAIEQANNYGFLGENIFNSGFNFSITLKEGAGGYVCGESTALMASLEGKTGEPRPKYIHTAEKGIWDSPTNLNNVETWCNVPPIISRGANWYSKIGTKGSKGTKVISLTGSINRSCLVEVPMGT
;
A
#
# COMPACT_ATOMS: atom_id res chain seq x y z
N MET A 1 5.08 -4.28 4.92
CA MET A 1 4.71 -2.90 4.50
C MET A 1 5.97 -2.03 4.50
N TYR A 2 6.19 -1.28 3.43
CA TYR A 2 7.32 -0.35 3.32
C TYR A 2 6.86 1.08 3.59
N LEU A 3 7.54 1.78 4.47
CA LEU A 3 7.18 3.14 4.92
C LEU A 3 8.37 4.08 4.74
N HIS A 4 8.10 5.30 4.27
CA HIS A 4 9.12 6.35 4.23
C HIS A 4 9.48 6.79 5.67
N HIS A 5 10.78 6.87 5.97
CA HIS A 5 11.30 7.17 7.32
C HIS A 5 10.83 8.51 7.89
N GLY A 6 10.53 9.49 7.04
CA GLY A 6 10.08 10.83 7.44
C GLY A 6 8.66 10.91 8.02
N ASN A 7 7.98 9.78 8.28
CA ASN A 7 6.60 9.78 8.76
C ASN A 7 6.40 8.97 10.05
N PRO A 8 6.93 9.44 11.20
CA PRO A 8 6.86 8.71 12.47
C PRO A 8 5.43 8.52 12.98
N ALA A 9 4.51 9.45 12.68
CA ALA A 9 3.12 9.32 13.08
C ALA A 9 2.43 8.16 12.35
N ALA A 10 2.68 7.98 11.06
CA ALA A 10 2.18 6.84 10.30
C ALA A 10 2.76 5.52 10.81
N LYS A 11 4.06 5.48 11.10
CA LYS A 11 4.71 4.30 11.67
C LYS A 11 4.02 3.84 12.96
N LYS A 12 3.83 4.77 13.91
CA LYS A 12 3.19 4.47 15.20
C LYS A 12 1.75 3.95 15.03
N LYS A 13 0.96 4.55 14.13
CA LYS A 13 -0.41 4.10 13.85
C LYS A 13 -0.43 2.71 13.22
N LEU A 14 0.45 2.43 12.27
CA LEU A 14 0.55 1.12 11.62
C LEU A 14 1.01 0.04 12.59
N GLN A 15 2.01 0.31 13.43
CA GLN A 15 2.46 -0.61 14.48
C GLN A 15 1.30 -0.99 15.41
N ARG A 16 0.57 0.02 15.91
CA ARG A 16 -0.61 -0.22 16.75
C ARG A 16 -1.68 -1.05 16.06
N ALA A 17 -1.95 -0.77 14.78
CA ALA A 17 -2.95 -1.53 14.01
C ALA A 17 -2.52 -3.00 13.82
N ILE A 18 -1.24 -3.25 13.55
CA ILE A 18 -0.70 -4.62 13.43
C ILE A 18 -0.77 -5.35 14.77
N GLU A 19 -0.41 -4.70 15.87
CA GLU A 19 -0.51 -5.26 17.22
C GLU A 19 -1.97 -5.62 17.56
N GLN A 20 -2.92 -4.72 17.31
CA GLN A 20 -4.33 -4.98 17.50
C GLN A 20 -4.82 -6.17 16.65
N ALA A 21 -4.45 -6.22 15.37
CA ALA A 21 -4.83 -7.32 14.49
C ALA A 21 -4.27 -8.67 14.95
N ASN A 22 -3.03 -8.70 15.47
CA ASN A 22 -2.48 -9.91 16.09
C ASN A 22 -3.27 -10.31 17.34
N ASN A 23 -3.56 -9.36 18.24
CA ASN A 23 -4.29 -9.61 19.49
C ASN A 23 -5.73 -10.12 19.24
N TYR A 24 -6.35 -9.70 18.12
CA TYR A 24 -7.68 -10.20 17.71
C TYR A 24 -7.62 -11.50 16.90
N GLY A 25 -6.44 -12.05 16.65
CA GLY A 25 -6.29 -13.28 15.87
C GLY A 25 -6.53 -13.10 14.36
N PHE A 26 -6.43 -11.86 13.84
CA PHE A 26 -6.54 -11.56 12.41
C PHE A 26 -5.21 -11.69 11.67
N LEU A 27 -4.11 -11.79 12.42
CA LEU A 27 -2.76 -12.03 11.94
C LEU A 27 -2.10 -13.11 12.80
N GLY A 28 -1.04 -13.72 12.28
CA GLY A 28 -0.28 -14.75 12.96
C GLY A 28 -0.48 -16.14 12.36
N GLU A 29 -0.50 -17.15 13.21
CA GLU A 29 -0.66 -18.54 12.82
C GLU A 29 -2.10 -19.01 12.97
N ASN A 30 -2.50 -19.94 12.09
CA ASN A 30 -3.80 -20.63 12.12
C ASN A 30 -5.00 -19.67 12.29
N ILE A 31 -5.02 -18.59 11.52
CA ILE A 31 -6.05 -17.54 11.60
C ILE A 31 -7.44 -18.16 11.45
N PHE A 32 -8.34 -17.91 12.43
CA PHE A 32 -9.69 -18.46 12.51
C PHE A 32 -9.77 -20.01 12.42
N ASN A 33 -8.74 -20.71 12.87
CA ASN A 33 -8.64 -22.17 12.78
C ASN A 33 -8.71 -22.71 11.33
N SER A 34 -8.32 -21.90 10.36
CA SER A 34 -8.36 -22.24 8.93
C SER A 34 -7.08 -22.92 8.40
N GLY A 35 -6.04 -23.02 9.22
CA GLY A 35 -4.69 -23.43 8.79
C GLY A 35 -3.93 -22.31 8.04
N PHE A 36 -4.53 -21.15 7.83
CA PHE A 36 -3.90 -20.02 7.15
C PHE A 36 -3.02 -19.21 8.11
N ASN A 37 -1.79 -18.96 7.67
CA ASN A 37 -0.82 -18.13 8.42
C ASN A 37 -0.53 -16.87 7.64
N PHE A 38 -0.58 -15.72 8.29
CA PHE A 38 -0.25 -14.46 7.66
C PHE A 38 0.32 -13.46 8.66
N SER A 39 1.44 -12.85 8.33
CA SER A 39 2.08 -11.83 9.17
C SER A 39 2.37 -10.56 8.35
N ILE A 40 2.36 -9.42 9.04
CA ILE A 40 2.71 -8.13 8.44
C ILE A 40 3.94 -7.58 9.14
N THR A 41 5.00 -7.36 8.38
CA THR A 41 6.22 -6.70 8.85
C THR A 41 6.27 -5.26 8.33
N LEU A 42 6.57 -4.31 9.20
CA LEU A 42 6.81 -2.92 8.84
C LEU A 42 8.31 -2.69 8.64
N LYS A 43 8.69 -2.19 7.46
CA LYS A 43 10.06 -1.81 7.12
C LYS A 43 10.12 -0.33 6.79
N GLU A 44 11.08 0.38 7.36
CA GLU A 44 11.36 1.77 7.02
C GLU A 44 12.41 1.83 5.91
N GLY A 45 12.13 2.65 4.91
CA GLY A 45 13.06 2.91 3.82
C GLY A 45 14.14 3.90 4.22
N ALA A 46 15.29 3.83 3.54
CA ALA A 46 16.47 4.66 3.77
C ALA A 46 16.33 6.13 3.32
N GLY A 47 15.16 6.56 2.85
CA GLY A 47 14.82 7.96 2.68
C GLY A 47 14.75 8.51 1.26
N GLY A 48 15.17 7.78 0.26
CA GLY A 48 15.03 8.22 -1.12
C GLY A 48 13.58 8.17 -1.59
N TYR A 49 13.05 9.26 -2.15
CA TYR A 49 11.72 9.29 -2.78
C TYR A 49 11.59 8.24 -3.89
N VAL A 50 12.68 7.99 -4.61
CA VAL A 50 12.78 6.97 -5.67
C VAL A 50 12.44 5.55 -5.18
N CYS A 51 12.63 5.27 -3.90
CA CYS A 51 12.26 3.98 -3.30
C CYS A 51 10.74 3.71 -3.27
N GLY A 52 9.91 4.66 -3.71
CA GLY A 52 8.49 4.43 -4.01
C GLY A 52 8.25 3.72 -5.35
N GLU A 53 9.22 3.73 -6.27
CA GLU A 53 9.19 2.93 -7.50
C GLU A 53 9.40 1.45 -7.17
N SER A 54 8.67 0.57 -7.86
CA SER A 54 8.57 -0.84 -7.50
C SER A 54 9.92 -1.58 -7.44
N THR A 55 10.80 -1.38 -8.42
CA THR A 55 12.09 -2.06 -8.48
C THR A 55 13.09 -1.51 -7.46
N ALA A 56 13.07 -0.19 -7.24
CA ALA A 56 13.88 0.47 -6.23
C ALA A 56 13.43 0.08 -4.80
N LEU A 57 12.12 -0.04 -4.58
CA LEU A 57 11.55 -0.49 -3.31
C LEU A 57 11.99 -1.92 -2.98
N MET A 58 11.92 -2.83 -3.94
CA MET A 58 12.36 -4.22 -3.75
C MET A 58 13.86 -4.27 -3.47
N ALA A 59 14.69 -3.55 -4.24
CA ALA A 59 16.13 -3.47 -4.00
C ALA A 59 16.44 -2.96 -2.58
N SER A 60 15.74 -1.93 -2.13
CA SER A 60 15.87 -1.41 -0.75
C SER A 60 15.48 -2.44 0.31
N LEU A 61 14.41 -3.22 0.09
CA LEU A 61 14.02 -4.30 1.00
C LEU A 61 15.03 -5.44 1.05
N GLU A 62 15.71 -5.71 -0.05
CA GLU A 62 16.79 -6.69 -0.18
C GLU A 62 18.13 -6.22 0.44
N GLY A 63 18.19 -4.98 0.96
CA GLY A 63 19.41 -4.38 1.50
C GLY A 63 20.37 -3.84 0.44
N LYS A 64 19.91 -3.71 -0.79
CA LYS A 64 20.65 -3.13 -1.92
C LYS A 64 20.38 -1.63 -2.03
N THR A 65 21.16 -0.92 -2.84
CA THR A 65 20.87 0.48 -3.20
C THR A 65 19.49 0.53 -3.89
N GLY A 66 18.63 1.45 -3.43
CA GLY A 66 17.29 1.64 -3.97
C GLY A 66 17.29 2.33 -5.33
N GLU A 67 17.87 1.70 -6.33
CA GLU A 67 17.95 2.21 -7.70
C GLU A 67 16.88 1.55 -8.59
N PRO A 68 16.15 2.35 -9.40
CA PRO A 68 15.22 1.80 -10.38
C PRO A 68 15.97 1.00 -11.46
N ARG A 69 15.35 -0.07 -11.89
CA ARG A 69 15.85 -0.90 -13.00
C ARG A 69 14.78 -1.12 -14.06
N PRO A 70 15.16 -1.39 -15.34
CA PRO A 70 14.19 -1.74 -16.37
C PRO A 70 13.35 -2.97 -16.00
N LYS A 71 12.07 -2.91 -16.32
CA LYS A 71 11.09 -3.97 -16.02
C LYS A 71 10.93 -4.94 -17.19
N TYR A 72 11.97 -5.70 -17.49
CA TYR A 72 11.92 -6.74 -18.52
C TYR A 72 11.10 -7.97 -18.08
N ILE A 73 10.98 -8.18 -16.76
CA ILE A 73 10.25 -9.28 -16.14
C ILE A 73 9.27 -8.66 -15.15
N HIS A 74 8.03 -9.10 -15.16
CA HIS A 74 7.03 -8.64 -14.22
C HIS A 74 7.35 -9.09 -12.79
N THR A 75 7.06 -8.23 -11.80
CA THR A 75 7.30 -8.55 -10.39
C THR A 75 6.51 -9.76 -9.91
N ALA A 76 5.36 -10.03 -10.55
CA ALA A 76 4.56 -11.22 -10.31
C ALA A 76 5.26 -12.53 -10.72
N GLU A 77 6.25 -12.44 -11.61
CA GLU A 77 7.07 -13.59 -12.04
C GLU A 77 8.36 -13.65 -11.22
N LYS A 78 9.04 -12.50 -11.10
CA LYS A 78 10.32 -12.38 -10.41
C LYS A 78 10.44 -11.03 -9.70
N GLY A 79 10.10 -11.00 -8.44
CA GLY A 79 10.13 -9.82 -7.58
C GLY A 79 11.20 -9.89 -6.50
N ILE A 80 10.82 -9.62 -5.25
CA ILE A 80 11.73 -9.61 -4.10
C ILE A 80 12.34 -11.01 -3.88
N TRP A 81 13.65 -11.06 -3.67
CA TRP A 81 14.45 -12.31 -3.58
C TRP A 81 14.16 -13.31 -4.71
N ASP A 82 13.98 -12.77 -5.91
CA ASP A 82 13.66 -13.55 -7.12
C ASP A 82 12.36 -14.37 -7.03
N SER A 83 11.50 -14.07 -6.07
CA SER A 83 10.22 -14.75 -5.86
C SER A 83 9.04 -13.95 -6.40
N PRO A 84 7.94 -14.61 -6.82
CA PRO A 84 6.72 -13.93 -7.25
C PRO A 84 6.25 -12.93 -6.19
N THR A 85 6.08 -11.67 -6.57
CA THR A 85 5.78 -10.59 -5.64
C THR A 85 4.62 -9.72 -6.14
N ASN A 86 3.59 -9.58 -5.31
CA ASN A 86 2.52 -8.63 -5.52
C ASN A 86 2.83 -7.33 -4.76
N LEU A 87 3.04 -6.24 -5.49
CA LEU A 87 3.37 -4.94 -4.93
C LEU A 87 2.34 -3.91 -5.38
N ASN A 88 1.70 -3.26 -4.43
CA ASN A 88 0.72 -2.21 -4.69
C ASN A 88 0.91 -1.02 -3.74
N ASN A 89 0.46 0.15 -4.19
CA ASN A 89 0.35 1.34 -3.35
C ASN A 89 -0.63 1.10 -2.21
N VAL A 90 -0.39 1.74 -1.05
CA VAL A 90 -1.26 1.65 0.13
C VAL A 90 -2.69 2.09 -0.18
N GLU A 91 -2.88 3.13 -0.97
CA GLU A 91 -4.20 3.59 -1.39
C GLU A 91 -4.97 2.49 -2.15
N THR A 92 -4.29 1.73 -3.01
CA THR A 92 -4.87 0.56 -3.69
C THR A 92 -5.33 -0.50 -2.68
N TRP A 93 -4.48 -0.84 -1.71
CA TRP A 93 -4.83 -1.78 -0.65
C TRP A 93 -5.99 -1.30 0.22
N CYS A 94 -6.06 0.00 0.53
CA CYS A 94 -7.14 0.59 1.33
C CYS A 94 -8.50 0.55 0.63
N ASN A 95 -8.55 0.39 -0.68
CA ASN A 95 -9.81 0.21 -1.42
C ASN A 95 -10.37 -1.23 -1.33
N VAL A 96 -9.54 -2.22 -1.03
CA VAL A 96 -9.97 -3.63 -1.01
C VAL A 96 -11.05 -3.91 0.05
N PRO A 97 -10.92 -3.51 1.33
CA PRO A 97 -11.96 -3.76 2.33
C PRO A 97 -13.32 -3.16 1.97
N PRO A 98 -13.45 -1.88 1.54
CA PRO A 98 -14.73 -1.33 1.11
C PRO A 98 -15.33 -2.07 -0.09
N ILE A 99 -14.50 -2.52 -1.05
CA ILE A 99 -14.97 -3.28 -2.21
C ILE A 99 -15.55 -4.63 -1.77
N ILE A 100 -14.87 -5.33 -0.86
CA ILE A 100 -15.34 -6.62 -0.34
C ILE A 100 -16.64 -6.44 0.44
N SER A 101 -16.72 -5.41 1.30
CA SER A 101 -17.89 -5.21 2.16
C SER A 101 -19.12 -4.67 1.43
N ARG A 102 -18.95 -3.83 0.40
CA ARG A 102 -20.02 -3.13 -0.32
C ARG A 102 -20.29 -3.70 -1.71
N GLY A 103 -19.40 -4.53 -2.21
CA GLY A 103 -19.47 -5.19 -3.51
C GLY A 103 -18.91 -4.38 -4.67
N ALA A 104 -18.50 -5.10 -5.71
CA ALA A 104 -17.90 -4.52 -6.92
C ALA A 104 -18.85 -3.53 -7.64
N ASN A 105 -20.15 -3.82 -7.65
CA ASN A 105 -21.16 -2.95 -8.26
C ASN A 105 -21.24 -1.56 -7.59
N TRP A 106 -21.02 -1.48 -6.29
CA TRP A 106 -20.93 -0.20 -5.60
C TRP A 106 -19.71 0.60 -6.06
N TYR A 107 -18.53 -0.04 -6.05
CA TYR A 107 -17.29 0.62 -6.41
C TYR A 107 -17.26 1.06 -7.88
N SER A 108 -17.82 0.26 -8.79
CA SER A 108 -17.86 0.54 -10.22
C SER A 108 -18.70 1.78 -10.60
N LYS A 109 -19.57 2.25 -9.70
CA LYS A 109 -20.36 3.49 -9.89
C LYS A 109 -19.61 4.75 -9.51
N ILE A 110 -18.47 4.65 -8.84
CA ILE A 110 -17.66 5.79 -8.42
C ILE A 110 -16.59 6.05 -9.49
N GLY A 111 -16.41 7.31 -9.86
CA GLY A 111 -15.44 7.70 -10.87
C GLY A 111 -16.00 7.68 -12.30
N THR A 112 -15.10 7.63 -13.29
CA THR A 112 -15.44 7.67 -14.71
C THR A 112 -15.66 6.26 -15.29
N LYS A 113 -16.05 6.17 -16.58
CA LYS A 113 -16.17 4.89 -17.28
C LYS A 113 -14.82 4.13 -17.34
N GLY A 114 -13.71 4.82 -17.54
CA GLY A 114 -12.38 4.23 -17.69
C GLY A 114 -11.54 4.17 -16.40
N SER A 115 -11.90 4.95 -15.38
CA SER A 115 -11.17 5.01 -14.09
C SER A 115 -12.14 4.99 -12.94
N LYS A 116 -12.14 3.91 -12.18
CA LYS A 116 -13.08 3.68 -11.08
C LYS A 116 -12.48 4.04 -9.72
N GLY A 117 -13.37 4.35 -8.77
CA GLY A 117 -13.02 4.66 -7.41
C GLY A 117 -12.69 6.12 -7.16
N THR A 118 -11.95 6.36 -6.10
CA THR A 118 -11.56 7.69 -5.61
C THR A 118 -10.05 7.89 -5.67
N LYS A 119 -9.62 9.12 -5.50
CA LYS A 119 -8.22 9.51 -5.35
C LYS A 119 -8.06 10.52 -4.22
N VAL A 120 -7.07 10.29 -3.36
CA VAL A 120 -6.65 11.27 -2.36
C VAL A 120 -5.69 12.26 -3.00
N ILE A 121 -6.02 13.54 -2.92
CA ILE A 121 -5.26 14.64 -3.52
C ILE A 121 -4.84 15.62 -2.41
N SER A 122 -3.59 16.06 -2.46
CA SER A 122 -3.09 17.15 -1.63
C SER A 122 -3.32 18.48 -2.34
N LEU A 123 -4.13 19.34 -1.74
CA LEU A 123 -4.41 20.68 -2.22
C LEU A 123 -3.46 21.67 -1.54
N THR A 124 -2.66 22.37 -2.35
CA THR A 124 -1.71 23.42 -1.91
C THR A 124 -1.64 24.55 -2.92
N GLY A 125 -1.02 25.67 -2.57
CA GLY A 125 -0.84 26.83 -3.46
C GLY A 125 -1.85 27.94 -3.20
N SER A 126 -2.34 28.60 -4.25
CA SER A 126 -3.26 29.77 -4.16
C SER A 126 -4.69 29.35 -3.83
N ILE A 127 -4.89 28.78 -2.66
CA ILE A 127 -6.18 28.34 -2.13
C ILE A 127 -6.37 28.84 -0.70
N ASN A 128 -7.63 28.96 -0.28
CA ASN A 128 -7.95 29.48 1.06
C ASN A 128 -7.50 28.56 2.19
N ARG A 129 -7.44 27.24 1.94
CA ARG A 129 -7.07 26.24 2.95
C ARG A 129 -6.36 25.05 2.32
N SER A 130 -5.10 24.82 2.70
CA SER A 130 -4.38 23.60 2.33
C SER A 130 -4.95 22.40 3.09
N CYS A 131 -5.25 21.32 2.37
CA CYS A 131 -5.85 20.12 2.96
C CYS A 131 -5.62 18.88 2.05
N LEU A 132 -5.95 17.73 2.60
CA LEU A 132 -6.14 16.49 1.82
C LEU A 132 -7.63 16.32 1.55
N VAL A 133 -7.97 16.00 0.32
CA VAL A 133 -9.34 15.67 -0.10
C VAL A 133 -9.37 14.33 -0.81
N GLU A 134 -10.43 13.57 -0.60
CA GLU A 134 -10.74 12.39 -1.37
C GLU A 134 -11.87 12.73 -2.35
N VAL A 135 -11.62 12.51 -3.63
CA VAL A 135 -12.54 12.83 -4.72
C VAL A 135 -12.74 11.65 -5.66
N PRO A 136 -13.90 11.52 -6.32
CA PRO A 136 -14.08 10.53 -7.37
C PRO A 136 -13.08 10.74 -8.50
N MET A 137 -12.65 9.65 -9.12
CA MET A 137 -11.79 9.73 -10.31
C MET A 137 -12.49 10.51 -11.42
N GLY A 138 -11.78 11.49 -11.99
CA GLY A 138 -12.29 12.34 -13.05
C GLY A 138 -12.96 13.65 -12.58
N THR A 139 -12.82 13.98 -11.28
CA THR A 139 -13.19 15.30 -10.74
C THR A 139 -12.28 16.40 -11.26
#